data_f242ae7acf1aabb467e4fef007e19572
#
_entry.id   f242ae7acf1aabb467e4fef007e19572
#
_cell.length_a   1.000
_cell.length_b   1.000
_cell.length_c   1.000
_cell.angle_alpha   90.00
_cell.angle_beta   90.00
_cell.angle_gamma   90.00
#
_symmetry.space_group_name_H-M   'P 1'
#
loop_
_entity.id
_entity.type
_entity.pdbx_description
1 polymer ?
#
loop_
_entity_poly.entity_id
_entity_poly.type
_entity_poly.pdbx_seq_one_letter_code
_entity_poly.pdbx_strand_id
1 'polypeptide(L)'
;MRPSRPSSGKTDLFRERLEAIIDLGHPLVRLTGIVPWSRFDEAFGGFYRPIGRPAKPTRLMVGLHYLKHVHDLSDEEVVARWVENPYWQFFCGFEFFQHEAPIEASTMTRWRRRIGPAGLEEMLKASVAVALDTGMAKPSSLERVSIDTTVQPKAIAHPTDSRLYWKALTILVRQAKRYGVALRQSHTRLAKVAMVRAGRHAHARQFRRMRRALKQLRTYLGRVYRDVGRKIAGNQALEGKFARLLGLVERLMAQKQKDKDKLYALHAPEVVCIAKGKARTPYEFGAKVGIAVTNREGLVLAAKAFAGNPYDGHTLAATLDQATAVSGVAPERIYVDKGYRGHDYAGAGRVMIAGSRRGLTTTMRRELKRRSAIEATIGHMKTDGRLDRNFLLGQAGDAINALLAAAGHNLRLVLSALALWLVFFLAAIARTTAKSDTFPNRLDPKPSMP
;
A
#
# COMPACT_ATOMS: atom_id res chain seq x y z
N MET A 1 25.71 -8.70 -4.98
CA MET A 1 25.65 -10.08 -5.48
C MET A 1 24.19 -10.44 -5.72
N ARG A 2 23.91 -11.23 -6.77
CA ARG A 2 22.59 -11.82 -6.98
C ARG A 2 22.22 -12.71 -5.80
N PRO A 3 20.94 -12.88 -5.45
CA PRO A 3 20.52 -13.81 -4.42
C PRO A 3 20.98 -15.23 -4.77
N SER A 4 21.57 -15.93 -3.83
CA SER A 4 21.81 -17.37 -3.96
C SER A 4 20.51 -18.12 -3.62
N ARG A 5 20.25 -19.22 -4.28
CA ARG A 5 19.20 -20.16 -3.84
C ARG A 5 19.53 -20.63 -2.43
N PRO A 6 18.56 -20.84 -1.54
CA PRO A 6 18.80 -21.48 -0.26
C PRO A 6 19.52 -22.80 -0.52
N SER A 7 20.56 -23.12 0.26
CA SER A 7 21.20 -24.42 0.20
C SER A 7 20.14 -25.49 0.48
N SER A 8 19.95 -26.43 -0.42
CA SER A 8 19.14 -27.60 -0.14
C SER A 8 19.81 -28.32 1.02
N GLY A 9 19.14 -28.45 2.16
CA GLY A 9 19.64 -29.16 3.33
C GLY A 9 19.69 -30.68 3.15
N LYS A 10 20.14 -31.15 1.97
CA LYS A 10 20.19 -32.57 1.59
C LYS A 10 21.02 -33.46 2.53
N THR A 11 21.83 -32.83 3.41
CA THR A 11 22.67 -33.52 4.36
C THR A 11 22.10 -33.61 5.78
N ASP A 12 20.94 -33.02 6.06
CA ASP A 12 20.32 -32.98 7.38
C ASP A 12 19.30 -34.13 7.52
N LEU A 13 19.76 -35.32 7.86
CA LEU A 13 18.96 -36.56 7.96
C LEU A 13 17.89 -36.53 9.07
N PHE A 14 17.98 -35.60 10.02
CA PHE A 14 17.09 -35.54 11.19
C PHE A 14 16.10 -34.37 11.17
N ARG A 15 16.11 -33.55 10.10
CA ARG A 15 15.17 -32.45 9.95
C ARG A 15 14.03 -32.83 9.02
N GLU A 16 12.83 -32.80 9.57
CA GLU A 16 11.61 -32.98 8.77
C GLU A 16 11.39 -31.82 7.79
N ARG A 17 11.02 -32.12 6.56
CA ARG A 17 10.71 -31.12 5.55
C ARG A 17 9.36 -30.47 5.85
N LEU A 18 9.23 -29.16 5.56
CA LEU A 18 7.97 -28.46 5.71
C LEU A 18 6.82 -29.15 4.95
N GLU A 19 7.07 -29.72 3.78
CA GLU A 19 6.09 -30.45 2.98
C GLU A 19 5.47 -31.65 3.71
N ALA A 20 6.20 -32.26 4.64
CA ALA A 20 5.73 -33.40 5.41
C ALA A 20 4.90 -33.00 6.65
N ILE A 21 5.03 -31.75 7.13
CA ILE A 21 4.39 -31.27 8.35
C ILE A 21 3.25 -30.29 8.11
N ILE A 22 3.08 -29.77 6.87
CA ILE A 22 2.00 -28.84 6.50
C ILE A 22 0.96 -29.53 5.65
N ASP A 23 -0.28 -29.02 5.70
CA ASP A 23 -1.35 -29.43 4.78
C ASP A 23 -1.08 -28.87 3.37
N LEU A 24 -0.78 -29.74 2.42
CA LEU A 24 -0.55 -29.38 1.01
C LEU A 24 -1.80 -28.86 0.31
N GLY A 25 -2.99 -29.16 0.82
CA GLY A 25 -4.28 -28.63 0.36
C GLY A 25 -4.54 -27.18 0.78
N HIS A 26 -3.75 -26.65 1.74
CA HIS A 26 -3.94 -25.30 2.25
C HIS A 26 -3.84 -24.24 1.13
N PRO A 27 -4.76 -23.23 1.08
CA PRO A 27 -4.80 -22.24 0.00
C PRO A 27 -3.46 -21.52 -0.26
N LEU A 28 -2.71 -21.19 0.80
CA LEU A 28 -1.39 -20.53 0.66
C LEU A 28 -0.34 -21.46 0.04
N VAL A 29 -0.39 -22.76 0.32
CA VAL A 29 0.51 -23.76 -0.28
C VAL A 29 0.20 -23.91 -1.77
N ARG A 30 -1.09 -24.01 -2.13
CA ARG A 30 -1.52 -24.04 -3.53
C ARG A 30 -1.10 -22.76 -4.27
N LEU A 31 -1.27 -21.60 -3.66
CA LEU A 31 -0.82 -20.33 -4.22
C LEU A 31 0.69 -20.32 -4.48
N THR A 32 1.47 -21.01 -3.66
CA THR A 32 2.93 -21.12 -3.83
C THR A 32 3.34 -21.72 -5.18
N GLY A 33 2.58 -22.71 -5.67
CA GLY A 33 2.82 -23.35 -6.96
C GLY A 33 2.38 -22.51 -8.17
N ILE A 34 1.51 -21.51 -7.97
CA ILE A 34 0.94 -20.71 -9.05
C ILE A 34 1.73 -19.40 -9.24
N VAL A 35 2.28 -18.85 -8.15
CA VAL A 35 3.06 -17.59 -8.23
C VAL A 35 4.33 -17.80 -9.08
N PRO A 36 4.56 -16.96 -10.11
CA PRO A 36 5.71 -17.09 -11.02
C PRO A 36 6.99 -16.53 -10.38
N TRP A 37 7.57 -17.30 -9.45
CA TRP A 37 8.74 -16.86 -8.66
C TRP A 37 9.96 -16.52 -9.50
N SER A 38 10.24 -17.30 -10.58
CA SER A 38 11.36 -17.06 -11.49
C SER A 38 11.31 -15.69 -12.17
N ARG A 39 10.11 -15.23 -12.50
CA ARG A 39 9.90 -13.90 -13.08
C ARG A 39 10.43 -12.77 -12.18
N PHE A 40 10.33 -12.92 -10.86
CA PHE A 40 10.87 -11.92 -9.93
C PHE A 40 12.40 -11.95 -9.88
N ASP A 41 13.03 -13.12 -10.02
CA ASP A 41 14.49 -13.21 -10.09
C ASP A 41 15.03 -12.52 -11.34
N GLU A 42 14.34 -12.65 -12.48
CA GLU A 42 14.65 -11.97 -13.74
C GLU A 42 14.43 -10.47 -13.62
N ALA A 43 13.23 -10.05 -13.19
CA ALA A 43 12.84 -8.63 -13.10
C ALA A 43 13.72 -7.86 -12.11
N PHE A 44 14.10 -8.49 -10.99
CA PHE A 44 14.84 -7.81 -9.93
C PHE A 44 16.35 -7.99 -10.02
N GLY A 45 16.84 -8.91 -10.86
CA GLY A 45 18.27 -9.19 -11.04
C GLY A 45 19.10 -7.95 -11.37
N GLY A 46 18.57 -7.03 -12.17
CA GLY A 46 19.21 -5.77 -12.56
C GLY A 46 19.43 -4.75 -11.44
N PHE A 47 18.69 -4.88 -10.31
CA PHE A 47 18.83 -3.99 -9.16
C PHE A 47 19.97 -4.38 -8.22
N TYR A 48 20.67 -5.50 -8.50
CA TYR A 48 21.76 -6.00 -7.68
C TYR A 48 23.11 -5.86 -8.37
N ARG A 49 24.13 -5.48 -7.60
CA ARG A 49 25.51 -5.40 -8.09
C ARG A 49 26.17 -6.81 -8.11
N PRO A 50 27.12 -7.09 -9.02
CA PRO A 50 27.79 -8.37 -9.09
C PRO A 50 28.72 -8.64 -7.90
N ILE A 51 29.17 -7.58 -7.20
CA ILE A 51 30.14 -7.64 -6.10
C ILE A 51 29.49 -7.18 -4.79
N GLY A 52 29.84 -7.79 -3.67
CA GLY A 52 29.39 -7.41 -2.31
C GLY A 52 28.77 -8.59 -1.56
N ARG A 53 28.15 -8.30 -0.38
CA ARG A 53 27.44 -9.33 0.39
C ARG A 53 26.25 -9.88 -0.43
N PRO A 54 26.05 -11.21 -0.47
CA PRO A 54 24.91 -11.82 -1.15
C PRO A 54 23.58 -11.24 -0.66
N ALA A 55 22.69 -10.94 -1.60
CA ALA A 55 21.35 -10.48 -1.28
C ALA A 55 20.52 -11.63 -0.68
N LYS A 56 19.50 -11.27 0.09
CA LYS A 56 18.52 -12.26 0.55
C LYS A 56 17.72 -12.80 -0.65
N PRO A 57 17.23 -14.05 -0.59
CA PRO A 57 16.47 -14.65 -1.69
C PRO A 57 15.29 -13.75 -2.11
N THR A 58 15.10 -13.59 -3.40
CA THR A 58 14.02 -12.76 -3.97
C THR A 58 12.66 -13.25 -3.52
N ARG A 59 12.44 -14.57 -3.54
CA ARG A 59 11.19 -15.20 -3.10
C ARG A 59 10.86 -14.88 -1.64
N LEU A 60 11.85 -14.85 -0.74
CA LEU A 60 11.66 -14.43 0.65
C LEU A 60 11.18 -12.98 0.72
N MET A 61 11.84 -12.07 0.00
CA MET A 61 11.50 -10.65 0.03
C MET A 61 10.12 -10.36 -0.55
N VAL A 62 9.78 -10.94 -1.70
CA VAL A 62 8.48 -10.84 -2.34
C VAL A 62 7.39 -11.48 -1.46
N GLY A 63 7.65 -12.68 -0.95
CA GLY A 63 6.71 -13.42 -0.09
C GLY A 63 6.34 -12.63 1.16
N LEU A 64 7.33 -12.06 1.87
CA LEU A 64 7.07 -11.21 3.04
C LEU A 64 6.26 -9.95 2.70
N HIS A 65 6.49 -9.31 1.54
CA HIS A 65 5.70 -8.16 1.13
C HIS A 65 4.26 -8.53 0.78
N TYR A 66 4.03 -9.67 0.14
CA TYR A 66 2.68 -10.19 -0.10
C TYR A 66 1.98 -10.53 1.22
N LEU A 67 2.60 -11.31 2.09
CA LEU A 67 2.04 -11.68 3.39
C LEU A 67 1.70 -10.45 4.25
N LYS A 68 2.59 -9.46 4.26
CA LYS A 68 2.35 -8.18 4.95
C LYS A 68 1.04 -7.52 4.51
N HIS A 69 0.80 -7.39 3.19
CA HIS A 69 -0.36 -6.68 2.66
C HIS A 69 -1.62 -7.56 2.57
N VAL A 70 -1.46 -8.88 2.54
CA VAL A 70 -2.59 -9.85 2.66
C VAL A 70 -3.16 -9.83 4.08
N HIS A 71 -2.31 -9.71 5.10
CA HIS A 71 -2.69 -9.82 6.52
C HIS A 71 -2.66 -8.49 7.30
N ASP A 72 -2.57 -7.35 6.63
CA ASP A 72 -2.53 -6.00 7.23
C ASP A 72 -1.46 -5.81 8.32
N LEU A 73 -0.24 -6.31 8.11
CA LEU A 73 0.83 -6.31 9.10
C LEU A 73 1.84 -5.18 8.89
N SER A 74 2.58 -4.79 9.96
CA SER A 74 3.80 -3.99 9.86
C SER A 74 4.99 -4.83 9.35
N ASP A 75 6.12 -4.18 9.08
CA ASP A 75 7.35 -4.91 8.70
C ASP A 75 7.85 -5.78 9.88
N GLU A 76 7.69 -5.28 11.10
CA GLU A 76 8.06 -5.97 12.34
C GLU A 76 7.16 -7.19 12.59
N GLU A 77 5.84 -7.00 12.47
CA GLU A 77 4.86 -8.07 12.71
C GLU A 77 4.96 -9.20 11.70
N VAL A 78 5.15 -8.89 10.41
CA VAL A 78 5.24 -9.95 9.39
C VAL A 78 6.50 -10.80 9.58
N VAL A 79 7.62 -10.19 9.98
CA VAL A 79 8.87 -10.91 10.26
C VAL A 79 8.73 -11.77 11.52
N ALA A 80 8.10 -11.25 12.58
CA ALA A 80 7.86 -12.00 13.81
C ALA A 80 6.94 -13.21 13.57
N ARG A 81 5.78 -13.01 12.94
CA ARG A 81 4.83 -14.09 12.65
C ARG A 81 5.36 -15.11 11.65
N TRP A 82 6.29 -14.71 10.77
CA TRP A 82 6.92 -15.64 9.84
C TRP A 82 7.68 -16.74 10.55
N VAL A 83 8.35 -16.43 11.67
CA VAL A 83 9.10 -17.43 12.47
C VAL A 83 8.18 -18.50 13.06
N GLU A 84 6.96 -18.14 13.40
CA GLU A 84 5.99 -19.03 14.06
C GLU A 84 5.14 -19.83 13.06
N ASN A 85 5.14 -19.47 11.76
CA ASN A 85 4.22 -20.01 10.79
C ASN A 85 4.90 -20.83 9.69
N PRO A 86 4.81 -22.18 9.72
CA PRO A 86 5.44 -23.05 8.73
C PRO A 86 4.91 -22.84 7.31
N TYR A 87 3.62 -22.49 7.14
CA TYR A 87 3.04 -22.18 5.84
C TYR A 87 3.65 -20.92 5.21
N TRP A 88 3.97 -19.90 6.03
CA TRP A 88 4.62 -18.68 5.56
C TRP A 88 6.07 -18.94 5.18
N GLN A 89 6.76 -19.80 5.92
CA GLN A 89 8.11 -20.22 5.60
C GLN A 89 8.15 -20.98 4.28
N PHE A 90 7.24 -21.92 4.08
CA PHE A 90 7.09 -22.66 2.83
C PHE A 90 6.76 -21.73 1.65
N PHE A 91 5.81 -20.79 1.81
CA PHE A 91 5.48 -19.79 0.81
C PHE A 91 6.71 -18.95 0.41
N CYS A 92 7.53 -18.59 1.38
CA CYS A 92 8.78 -17.83 1.16
C CYS A 92 9.95 -18.69 0.62
N GLY A 93 9.75 -19.99 0.38
CA GLY A 93 10.71 -20.87 -0.29
C GLY A 93 11.71 -21.57 0.61
N PHE A 94 11.36 -21.79 1.86
CA PHE A 94 12.14 -22.62 2.77
C PHE A 94 11.68 -24.07 2.71
N GLU A 95 12.62 -24.98 2.76
CA GLU A 95 12.38 -26.43 2.77
C GLU A 95 12.21 -26.96 4.19
N PHE A 96 12.92 -26.36 5.15
CA PHE A 96 12.94 -26.76 6.56
C PHE A 96 12.49 -25.63 7.45
N PHE A 97 11.86 -25.96 8.58
CA PHE A 97 11.43 -24.99 9.57
C PHE A 97 12.60 -24.19 10.16
N GLN A 98 12.44 -22.88 10.22
CA GLN A 98 13.41 -21.94 10.77
C GLN A 98 12.91 -21.41 12.10
N HIS A 99 13.74 -21.44 13.13
CA HIS A 99 13.43 -20.93 14.48
C HIS A 99 13.84 -19.45 14.65
N GLU A 100 14.55 -18.89 13.67
CA GLU A 100 15.04 -17.51 13.70
C GLU A 100 14.63 -16.77 12.42
N ALA A 101 14.37 -15.46 12.55
CA ALA A 101 14.05 -14.63 11.40
C ALA A 101 15.27 -14.48 10.47
N PRO A 102 15.15 -14.77 9.16
CA PRO A 102 16.26 -14.67 8.21
C PRO A 102 16.65 -13.22 7.90
N ILE A 103 15.81 -12.26 8.29
CA ILE A 103 16.01 -10.83 8.07
C ILE A 103 15.48 -10.01 9.26
N GLU A 104 16.01 -8.79 9.40
CA GLU A 104 15.39 -7.74 10.21
C GLU A 104 14.34 -6.95 9.43
N ALA A 105 13.35 -6.38 10.09
CA ALA A 105 12.30 -5.53 9.49
C ALA A 105 12.89 -4.37 8.65
N SER A 106 14.01 -3.79 9.09
CA SER A 106 14.73 -2.74 8.36
C SER A 106 15.21 -3.19 6.97
N THR A 107 15.42 -4.50 6.76
CA THR A 107 15.81 -5.07 5.46
C THR A 107 14.69 -4.91 4.44
N MET A 108 13.42 -5.05 4.84
CA MET A 108 12.27 -4.83 3.96
C MET A 108 12.23 -3.37 3.47
N THR A 109 12.47 -2.41 4.36
CA THR A 109 12.54 -0.99 3.98
C THR A 109 13.68 -0.70 3.00
N ARG A 110 14.87 -1.28 3.22
CA ARG A 110 16.02 -1.13 2.32
C ARG A 110 15.76 -1.76 0.96
N TRP A 111 15.10 -2.92 0.94
CA TRP A 111 14.74 -3.62 -0.29
C TRP A 111 13.72 -2.83 -1.12
N ARG A 112 12.63 -2.34 -0.54
CA ARG A 112 11.64 -1.47 -1.23
C ARG A 112 12.29 -0.24 -1.87
N ARG A 113 13.23 0.41 -1.16
CA ARG A 113 13.97 1.57 -1.71
C ARG A 113 14.85 1.20 -2.90
N ARG A 114 15.43 0.00 -2.90
CA ARG A 114 16.29 -0.49 -3.99
C ARG A 114 15.47 -0.82 -5.22
N ILE A 115 14.38 -1.54 -5.06
CA ILE A 115 13.52 -1.98 -6.16
C ILE A 115 12.72 -0.80 -6.74
N GLY A 116 12.25 0.09 -5.89
CA GLY A 116 11.48 1.26 -6.30
C GLY A 116 10.07 0.94 -6.81
N PRO A 117 9.29 1.97 -7.19
CA PRO A 117 7.91 1.77 -7.67
C PRO A 117 7.83 0.93 -8.94
N ALA A 118 8.72 1.17 -9.91
CA ALA A 118 8.71 0.46 -11.21
C ALA A 118 8.92 -1.06 -11.04
N GLY A 119 9.89 -1.45 -10.18
CA GLY A 119 10.10 -2.88 -9.91
C GLY A 119 8.96 -3.50 -9.11
N LEU A 120 8.34 -2.76 -8.16
CA LEU A 120 7.22 -3.28 -7.38
C LEU A 120 5.91 -3.38 -8.18
N GLU A 121 5.81 -2.72 -9.33
CA GLU A 121 4.71 -2.92 -10.27
C GLU A 121 4.68 -4.36 -10.82
N GLU A 122 5.84 -5.04 -10.91
CA GLU A 122 5.90 -6.46 -11.27
C GLU A 122 5.17 -7.37 -10.26
N MET A 123 5.12 -6.97 -8.98
CA MET A 123 4.32 -7.71 -7.98
C MET A 123 2.81 -7.57 -8.26
N LEU A 124 2.36 -6.40 -8.68
CA LEU A 124 0.96 -6.22 -9.09
C LEU A 124 0.66 -7.02 -10.38
N LYS A 125 1.53 -6.97 -11.39
CA LYS A 125 1.41 -7.79 -12.62
C LYS A 125 1.32 -9.28 -12.31
N ALA A 126 2.20 -9.79 -11.46
CA ALA A 126 2.17 -11.19 -11.07
C ALA A 126 0.87 -11.57 -10.34
N SER A 127 0.33 -10.70 -9.49
CA SER A 127 -0.96 -10.95 -8.81
C SER A 127 -2.14 -11.00 -9.77
N VAL A 128 -2.11 -10.24 -10.87
CA VAL A 128 -3.11 -10.30 -11.95
C VAL A 128 -2.97 -11.60 -12.73
N ALA A 129 -1.74 -12.01 -13.10
CA ALA A 129 -1.48 -13.27 -13.78
C ALA A 129 -1.99 -14.46 -12.95
N VAL A 130 -1.66 -14.51 -11.67
CA VAL A 130 -2.16 -15.54 -10.73
C VAL A 130 -3.69 -15.60 -10.68
N ALA A 131 -4.36 -14.44 -10.73
CA ALA A 131 -5.84 -14.40 -10.74
C ALA A 131 -6.44 -14.97 -12.04
N LEU A 132 -5.75 -14.80 -13.17
CA LEU A 132 -6.12 -15.40 -14.46
C LEU A 132 -5.84 -16.92 -14.46
N ASP A 133 -4.66 -17.34 -14.04
CA ASP A 133 -4.23 -18.74 -14.00
C ASP A 133 -5.10 -19.61 -13.08
N THR A 134 -5.59 -19.02 -11.99
CA THR A 134 -6.56 -19.68 -11.08
C THR A 134 -8.00 -19.69 -11.59
N GLY A 135 -8.30 -19.02 -12.70
CA GLY A 135 -9.66 -18.85 -13.22
C GLY A 135 -10.55 -17.92 -12.38
N MET A 136 -9.99 -17.23 -11.36
CA MET A 136 -10.71 -16.24 -10.55
C MET A 136 -11.20 -15.07 -11.41
N ALA A 137 -10.42 -14.68 -12.41
CA ALA A 137 -10.78 -13.70 -13.42
C ALA A 137 -10.59 -14.28 -14.83
N LYS A 138 -11.41 -13.81 -15.80
CA LYS A 138 -11.27 -14.21 -17.20
C LYS A 138 -10.49 -13.16 -17.98
N PRO A 139 -9.76 -13.50 -19.03
CA PRO A 139 -9.09 -12.51 -19.89
C PRO A 139 -10.04 -11.41 -20.40
N SER A 140 -11.28 -11.75 -20.77
CA SER A 140 -12.30 -10.78 -21.20
C SER A 140 -12.78 -9.82 -20.09
N SER A 141 -12.48 -10.10 -18.81
CA SER A 141 -12.78 -9.19 -17.71
C SER A 141 -11.86 -7.97 -17.70
N LEU A 142 -10.64 -8.11 -18.26
CA LEU A 142 -9.64 -7.04 -18.34
C LEU A 142 -10.06 -5.90 -19.27
N GLU A 143 -10.94 -6.17 -20.25
CA GLU A 143 -11.47 -5.18 -21.20
C GLU A 143 -12.49 -4.22 -20.57
N ARG A 144 -12.98 -4.52 -19.36
CA ARG A 144 -14.07 -3.80 -18.70
C ARG A 144 -13.66 -3.35 -17.30
N VAL A 145 -13.36 -2.07 -17.17
CA VAL A 145 -12.82 -1.55 -15.91
C VAL A 145 -13.71 -0.50 -15.30
N SER A 146 -13.75 -0.46 -13.98
CA SER A 146 -14.28 0.64 -13.20
C SER A 146 -13.10 1.43 -12.60
N ILE A 147 -13.16 2.76 -12.69
CA ILE A 147 -12.09 3.63 -12.18
C ILE A 147 -12.66 4.63 -11.19
N ASP A 148 -11.93 4.84 -10.11
CA ASP A 148 -12.24 5.86 -9.11
C ASP A 148 -10.96 6.36 -8.45
N THR A 149 -11.00 7.53 -7.79
CA THR A 149 -9.90 8.05 -7.00
C THR A 149 -10.18 7.94 -5.52
N THR A 150 -9.14 7.66 -4.76
CA THR A 150 -9.19 7.72 -3.30
C THR A 150 -8.01 8.48 -2.73
N VAL A 151 -8.11 8.88 -1.47
CA VAL A 151 -6.96 9.38 -0.73
C VAL A 151 -6.31 8.24 0.03
N GLN A 152 -5.01 8.10 -0.13
CA GLN A 152 -4.14 7.28 0.71
C GLN A 152 -3.61 8.18 1.84
N PRO A 153 -4.14 8.08 3.07
CA PRO A 153 -3.68 8.92 4.18
C PRO A 153 -2.24 8.60 4.54
N LYS A 154 -1.46 9.67 4.77
CA LYS A 154 -0.11 9.55 5.32
C LYS A 154 -0.18 9.43 6.83
N ALA A 155 0.68 8.61 7.43
CA ALA A 155 0.79 8.48 8.88
C ALA A 155 1.40 9.73 9.51
N ILE A 156 0.65 10.81 9.53
CA ILE A 156 1.03 12.09 10.14
C ILE A 156 0.06 12.47 11.26
N ALA A 157 0.57 13.20 12.27
CA ALA A 157 -0.31 13.82 13.24
C ALA A 157 -1.15 14.92 12.57
N HIS A 158 -2.42 15.09 12.99
CA HIS A 158 -3.28 16.14 12.45
C HIS A 158 -2.56 17.50 12.44
N PRO A 159 -2.37 18.12 11.26
CA PRO A 159 -1.54 19.30 11.11
C PRO A 159 -2.27 20.53 11.66
N THR A 160 -1.59 21.21 12.58
CA THR A 160 -1.95 22.55 13.03
C THR A 160 -0.70 23.43 12.99
N ASP A 161 -0.83 24.72 12.69
CA ASP A 161 0.32 25.64 12.62
C ASP A 161 1.13 25.61 13.93
N SER A 162 0.46 25.52 15.09
CA SER A 162 1.14 25.45 16.38
C SER A 162 2.01 24.20 16.53
N ARG A 163 1.54 23.04 16.11
CA ARG A 163 2.31 21.79 16.13
C ARG A 163 3.46 21.81 15.14
N LEU A 164 3.22 22.37 13.95
CA LEU A 164 4.25 22.46 12.91
C LEU A 164 5.39 23.37 13.34
N TYR A 165 5.11 24.59 13.84
CA TYR A 165 6.13 25.50 14.37
C TYR A 165 6.91 24.89 15.53
N TRP A 166 6.23 24.27 16.49
CA TRP A 166 6.91 23.61 17.60
C TRP A 166 7.80 22.44 17.16
N LYS A 167 7.32 21.58 16.24
CA LYS A 167 8.12 20.48 15.68
C LYS A 167 9.32 21.01 14.90
N ALA A 168 9.13 22.03 14.07
CA ALA A 168 10.21 22.66 13.30
C ALA A 168 11.31 23.18 14.23
N LEU A 169 10.94 23.92 15.28
CA LEU A 169 11.88 24.41 16.29
C LEU A 169 12.62 23.26 16.97
N THR A 170 11.90 22.24 17.42
CA THR A 170 12.49 21.10 18.13
C THR A 170 13.47 20.32 17.26
N ILE A 171 13.13 20.10 15.98
CA ILE A 171 14.01 19.40 15.03
C ILE A 171 15.26 20.27 14.76
N LEU A 172 15.09 21.56 14.54
CA LEU A 172 16.20 22.48 14.27
C LEU A 172 17.19 22.57 15.45
N VAL A 173 16.67 22.66 16.68
CA VAL A 173 17.49 22.63 17.90
C VAL A 173 18.22 21.29 18.06
N ARG A 174 17.54 20.18 17.81
CA ARG A 174 18.15 18.83 17.87
C ARG A 174 19.28 18.70 16.83
N GLN A 175 19.07 19.19 15.62
CA GLN A 175 20.08 19.16 14.56
C GLN A 175 21.26 20.06 14.89
N ALA A 176 21.02 21.27 15.42
CA ALA A 176 22.06 22.16 15.91
C ALA A 176 22.93 21.45 16.98
N LYS A 177 22.32 20.84 17.98
CA LYS A 177 23.02 20.07 19.01
C LYS A 177 23.84 18.92 18.42
N ARG A 178 23.26 18.17 17.45
CA ARG A 178 23.94 17.03 16.80
C ARG A 178 25.23 17.44 16.07
N TYR A 179 25.24 18.63 15.47
CA TYR A 179 26.37 19.12 14.70
C TYR A 179 27.20 20.17 15.44
N GLY A 180 27.08 20.27 16.75
CA GLY A 180 27.90 21.16 17.58
C GLY A 180 27.63 22.65 17.39
N VAL A 181 26.49 23.03 16.78
CA VAL A 181 26.12 24.44 16.63
C VAL A 181 25.53 24.95 17.93
N ALA A 182 26.34 25.72 18.70
CA ALA A 182 25.92 26.28 19.98
C ALA A 182 24.89 27.41 19.77
N LEU A 183 23.65 27.20 20.20
CA LEU A 183 22.57 28.19 20.09
C LEU A 183 22.61 29.17 21.24
N ARG A 184 22.35 30.48 20.96
CA ARG A 184 22.21 31.49 21.98
C ARG A 184 21.04 31.16 22.95
N GLN A 185 19.91 30.74 22.39
CA GLN A 185 18.74 30.23 23.13
C GLN A 185 17.98 29.18 22.30
N SER A 186 17.62 28.08 22.90
CA SER A 186 16.85 27.02 22.19
C SER A 186 15.34 27.31 22.12
N HIS A 187 14.81 28.09 23.05
CA HIS A 187 13.37 28.40 23.22
C HIS A 187 12.44 27.17 23.31
N THR A 188 12.93 25.92 23.43
CA THR A 188 12.14 24.70 23.33
C THR A 188 11.02 24.60 24.37
N ARG A 189 11.31 24.95 25.63
CA ARG A 189 10.32 24.95 26.72
C ARG A 189 9.24 26.01 26.48
N LEU A 190 9.62 27.24 26.15
CA LEU A 190 8.69 28.34 25.88
C LEU A 190 7.83 28.06 24.65
N ALA A 191 8.40 27.47 23.61
CA ALA A 191 7.68 27.06 22.40
C ALA A 191 6.63 25.97 22.71
N LYS A 192 6.96 24.98 23.56
CA LYS A 192 6.00 23.96 23.99
C LYS A 192 4.82 24.58 24.73
N VAL A 193 5.09 25.51 25.65
CA VAL A 193 4.03 26.23 26.38
C VAL A 193 3.16 27.05 25.43
N ALA A 194 3.75 27.77 24.47
CA ALA A 194 3.01 28.55 23.48
C ALA A 194 2.16 27.67 22.56
N MET A 195 2.66 26.49 22.16
CA MET A 195 1.91 25.50 21.37
C MET A 195 0.68 25.02 22.14
N VAL A 196 0.83 24.63 23.42
CA VAL A 196 -0.28 24.15 24.26
C VAL A 196 -1.32 25.25 24.47
N ARG A 197 -0.88 26.50 24.76
CA ARG A 197 -1.76 27.67 24.87
C ARG A 197 -2.54 27.93 23.59
N ALA A 198 -1.90 27.86 22.43
CA ALA A 198 -2.56 28.02 21.15
C ALA A 198 -3.66 26.96 20.94
N GLY A 199 -3.39 25.70 21.28
CA GLY A 199 -4.39 24.61 21.21
C GLY A 199 -5.57 24.82 22.15
N ARG A 200 -5.33 25.18 23.41
CA ARG A 200 -6.38 25.48 24.41
C ARG A 200 -7.28 26.63 23.96
N HIS A 201 -6.66 27.72 23.47
CA HIS A 201 -7.42 28.88 22.98
C HIS A 201 -8.22 28.56 21.71
N ALA A 202 -7.70 27.71 20.83
CA ALA A 202 -8.43 27.24 19.64
C ALA A 202 -9.68 26.45 20.04
N HIS A 203 -9.54 25.51 20.97
CA HIS A 203 -10.65 24.70 21.50
C HIS A 203 -11.72 25.58 22.17
N ALA A 204 -11.31 26.58 22.96
CA ALA A 204 -12.19 27.55 23.61
C ALA A 204 -12.72 28.64 22.64
N ARG A 205 -12.49 28.53 21.34
CA ARG A 205 -12.87 29.52 20.31
C ARG A 205 -12.35 30.95 20.56
N GLN A 206 -11.31 31.10 21.38
CA GLN A 206 -10.64 32.38 21.70
C GLN A 206 -9.60 32.74 20.63
N PHE A 207 -10.03 32.99 19.40
CA PHE A 207 -9.13 33.12 18.24
C PHE A 207 -8.13 34.28 18.35
N ARG A 208 -8.45 35.38 19.02
CA ARG A 208 -7.48 36.49 19.26
C ARG A 208 -6.31 36.01 20.11
N ARG A 209 -6.58 35.29 21.21
CA ARG A 209 -5.55 34.73 22.11
C ARG A 209 -4.74 33.62 21.41
N MET A 210 -5.41 32.77 20.65
CA MET A 210 -4.75 31.76 19.81
C MET A 210 -3.75 32.40 18.85
N ARG A 211 -4.13 33.47 18.12
CA ARG A 211 -3.24 34.18 17.19
C ARG A 211 -2.03 34.79 17.88
N ARG A 212 -2.19 35.35 19.09
CA ARG A 212 -1.05 35.85 19.90
C ARG A 212 -0.06 34.73 20.25
N ALA A 213 -0.54 33.58 20.68
CA ALA A 213 0.29 32.42 21.01
C ALA A 213 1.01 31.88 19.75
N LEU A 214 0.33 31.81 18.60
CA LEU A 214 0.94 31.44 17.31
C LEU A 214 2.02 32.44 16.90
N LYS A 215 1.79 33.74 16.99
CA LYS A 215 2.78 34.78 16.69
C LYS A 215 4.02 34.62 17.56
N GLN A 216 3.84 34.39 18.87
CA GLN A 216 4.91 34.14 19.82
C GLN A 216 5.73 32.90 19.44
N LEU A 217 5.06 31.80 19.10
CA LEU A 217 5.71 30.56 18.69
C LEU A 217 6.50 30.72 17.39
N ARG A 218 5.92 31.41 16.39
CA ARG A 218 6.60 31.77 15.13
C ARG A 218 7.83 32.66 15.41
N THR A 219 7.76 33.57 16.36
CA THR A 219 8.91 34.42 16.76
C THR A 219 10.04 33.56 17.35
N TYR A 220 9.74 32.59 18.22
CA TYR A 220 10.76 31.70 18.76
C TYR A 220 11.42 30.85 17.65
N LEU A 221 10.64 30.30 16.72
CA LEU A 221 11.17 29.56 15.58
C LEU A 221 12.07 30.44 14.73
N GLY A 222 11.64 31.67 14.39
CA GLY A 222 12.41 32.59 13.58
C GLY A 222 13.72 33.04 14.25
N ARG A 223 13.75 33.17 15.59
CA ARG A 223 14.99 33.47 16.33
C ARG A 223 16.00 32.32 16.20
N VAL A 224 15.56 31.06 16.41
CA VAL A 224 16.42 29.89 16.28
C VAL A 224 16.88 29.71 14.82
N TYR A 225 15.98 29.90 13.87
CA TYR A 225 16.30 29.84 12.42
C TYR A 225 17.42 30.79 12.05
N ARG A 226 17.29 32.08 12.42
CA ARG A 226 18.32 33.08 12.12
C ARG A 226 19.62 32.85 12.89
N ASP A 227 19.56 32.34 14.13
CA ASP A 227 20.75 32.04 14.92
C ASP A 227 21.56 30.90 14.30
N VAL A 228 20.89 29.82 13.89
CA VAL A 228 21.49 28.71 13.15
C VAL A 228 22.11 29.23 11.84
N GLY A 229 21.32 29.93 11.01
CA GLY A 229 21.80 30.46 9.72
C GLY A 229 23.09 31.26 9.82
N ARG A 230 23.16 32.20 10.80
CA ARG A 230 24.38 33.01 11.03
C ARG A 230 25.58 32.16 11.45
N LYS A 231 25.35 31.11 12.26
CA LYS A 231 26.45 30.29 12.82
C LYS A 231 26.99 29.25 11.88
N ILE A 232 26.22 28.86 10.87
CA ILE A 232 26.69 27.91 9.85
C ILE A 232 27.22 28.62 8.60
N ALA A 233 26.97 29.95 8.48
CA ALA A 233 27.39 30.72 7.33
C ALA A 233 28.90 30.63 7.12
N GLY A 234 29.32 30.36 5.87
CA GLY A 234 30.73 30.14 5.50
C GLY A 234 31.27 28.74 5.78
N ASN A 235 30.47 27.84 6.40
CA ASN A 235 30.83 26.44 6.55
C ASN A 235 30.00 25.55 5.62
N GLN A 236 30.50 25.34 4.41
CA GLN A 236 29.80 24.58 3.34
C GLN A 236 29.32 23.19 3.79
N ALA A 237 30.06 22.49 4.64
CA ALA A 237 29.71 21.20 5.16
C ALA A 237 28.48 21.26 6.09
N LEU A 238 28.39 22.28 6.94
CA LEU A 238 27.23 22.53 7.79
C LEU A 238 26.04 23.05 7.00
N GLU A 239 26.27 23.99 6.09
CA GLU A 239 25.22 24.54 5.21
C GLU A 239 24.51 23.43 4.45
N GLY A 240 25.24 22.50 3.84
CA GLY A 240 24.65 21.32 3.16
C GLY A 240 23.82 20.42 4.07
N LYS A 241 24.26 20.23 5.34
CA LYS A 241 23.50 19.43 6.32
C LYS A 241 22.20 20.10 6.76
N PHE A 242 22.15 21.43 6.80
CA PHE A 242 20.97 22.19 7.25
C PHE A 242 20.07 22.67 6.12
N ALA A 243 20.54 22.71 4.88
CA ALA A 243 19.83 23.29 3.72
C ALA A 243 18.37 22.83 3.61
N ARG A 244 18.14 21.52 3.61
CA ARG A 244 16.78 20.94 3.52
C ARG A 244 15.89 21.40 4.66
N LEU A 245 16.39 21.36 5.89
CA LEU A 245 15.58 21.72 7.06
C LEU A 245 15.28 23.21 7.10
N LEU A 246 16.28 24.05 6.82
CA LEU A 246 16.11 25.50 6.76
C LEU A 246 15.11 25.90 5.68
N GLY A 247 15.19 25.32 4.48
CA GLY A 247 14.19 25.56 3.41
C GLY A 247 12.76 25.16 3.81
N LEU A 248 12.58 24.03 4.52
CA LEU A 248 11.27 23.65 5.04
C LEU A 248 10.76 24.60 6.12
N VAL A 249 11.64 25.10 7.00
CA VAL A 249 11.30 26.09 8.04
C VAL A 249 10.92 27.42 7.41
N GLU A 250 11.65 27.87 6.41
CA GLU A 250 11.36 29.08 5.65
C GLU A 250 10.00 29.01 4.97
N ARG A 251 9.74 27.92 4.21
CA ARG A 251 8.44 27.65 3.61
C ARG A 251 7.31 27.65 4.64
N LEU A 252 7.51 26.99 5.80
CA LEU A 252 6.54 26.95 6.88
C LEU A 252 6.27 28.34 7.48
N MET A 253 7.28 29.17 7.64
CA MET A 253 7.11 30.55 8.14
C MET A 253 6.45 31.48 7.11
N ALA A 254 6.66 31.26 5.83
CA ALA A 254 6.08 32.06 4.76
C ALA A 254 4.60 31.76 4.52
N GLN A 255 4.15 30.52 4.75
CA GLN A 255 2.80 30.05 4.38
C GLN A 255 1.67 30.80 5.11
N LYS A 256 0.59 31.07 4.36
CA LYS A 256 -0.64 31.70 4.83
C LYS A 256 -1.80 30.69 4.85
N GLN A 257 -2.90 31.06 5.52
CA GLN A 257 -4.06 30.17 5.69
C GLN A 257 -4.69 29.69 4.37
N LYS A 258 -4.71 30.53 3.34
CA LYS A 258 -5.36 30.26 2.05
C LYS A 258 -4.42 29.73 0.97
N ASP A 259 -3.13 29.54 1.27
CA ASP A 259 -2.18 29.03 0.27
C ASP A 259 -2.53 27.60 -0.14
N LYS A 260 -2.39 27.29 -1.43
CA LYS A 260 -2.67 25.96 -1.99
C LYS A 260 -1.57 24.94 -1.66
N ASP A 261 -0.30 25.37 -1.70
CA ASP A 261 0.87 24.52 -1.48
C ASP A 261 1.41 24.58 -0.05
N LYS A 262 0.54 24.30 0.92
CA LYS A 262 0.94 24.33 2.33
C LYS A 262 1.73 23.09 2.72
N LEU A 263 2.66 23.29 3.66
CA LEU A 263 3.36 22.20 4.33
C LEU A 263 2.49 21.68 5.48
N TYR A 264 2.17 20.39 5.45
CA TYR A 264 1.36 19.72 6.48
C TYR A 264 2.20 18.82 7.40
N ALA A 265 3.38 18.39 6.95
CA ALA A 265 4.32 17.63 7.76
C ALA A 265 5.75 17.90 7.34
N LEU A 266 6.66 18.07 8.30
CA LEU A 266 8.08 18.33 8.02
C LEU A 266 8.83 17.09 7.51
N HIS A 267 8.41 15.90 7.95
CA HIS A 267 9.02 14.63 7.54
C HIS A 267 8.42 14.07 6.23
N ALA A 268 7.25 14.58 5.85
CA ALA A 268 6.55 14.19 4.64
C ALA A 268 6.01 15.46 3.92
N PRO A 269 6.90 16.27 3.32
CA PRO A 269 6.53 17.54 2.69
C PRO A 269 5.65 17.37 1.44
N GLU A 270 5.58 16.15 0.90
CA GLU A 270 4.76 15.76 -0.25
C GLU A 270 3.27 15.66 0.07
N VAL A 271 2.90 15.61 1.36
CA VAL A 271 1.50 15.47 1.78
C VAL A 271 0.66 16.65 1.38
N VAL A 272 -0.49 16.37 0.79
CA VAL A 272 -1.50 17.38 0.45
C VAL A 272 -2.76 17.23 1.30
N CYS A 273 -3.51 18.31 1.43
CA CYS A 273 -4.83 18.32 2.07
C CYS A 273 -5.89 18.17 0.99
N ILE A 274 -6.67 17.10 1.06
CA ILE A 274 -7.72 16.78 0.11
C ILE A 274 -9.08 16.88 0.80
N ALA A 275 -9.95 17.76 0.29
CA ALA A 275 -11.31 17.90 0.79
C ALA A 275 -12.18 16.74 0.27
N LYS A 276 -12.91 16.07 1.16
CA LYS A 276 -13.77 14.93 0.84
C LYS A 276 -15.27 15.23 0.97
N GLY A 277 -15.64 16.42 1.42
CA GLY A 277 -17.05 16.79 1.62
C GLY A 277 -17.81 15.96 2.66
N LYS A 278 -17.10 15.13 3.44
CA LYS A 278 -17.70 14.29 4.49
C LYS A 278 -17.88 15.10 5.78
N ALA A 279 -19.04 14.98 6.43
CA ALA A 279 -19.34 15.72 7.65
C ALA A 279 -18.38 15.44 8.81
N ARG A 280 -17.95 14.17 9.01
CA ARG A 280 -17.05 13.77 10.11
C ARG A 280 -15.58 14.02 9.83
N THR A 281 -15.15 13.84 8.59
CA THR A 281 -13.74 13.97 8.17
C THR A 281 -13.68 14.79 6.89
N PRO A 282 -13.84 16.13 6.98
CA PRO A 282 -13.91 17.00 5.80
C PRO A 282 -12.58 17.03 5.02
N TYR A 283 -11.46 16.76 5.68
CA TYR A 283 -10.12 16.80 5.09
C TYR A 283 -9.35 15.52 5.38
N GLU A 284 -8.73 14.96 4.35
CA GLU A 284 -7.76 13.87 4.44
C GLU A 284 -6.37 14.37 4.02
N PHE A 285 -5.32 13.91 4.73
CA PHE A 285 -3.94 14.35 4.50
C PHE A 285 -3.12 13.17 3.96
N GLY A 286 -2.73 13.23 2.70
CA GLY A 286 -2.03 12.14 2.04
C GLY A 286 -1.79 12.39 0.56
N ALA A 287 -1.78 11.32 -0.23
CA ALA A 287 -1.67 11.34 -1.68
C ALA A 287 -2.98 10.87 -2.34
N LYS A 288 -3.35 11.46 -3.48
CA LYS A 288 -4.42 10.94 -4.32
C LYS A 288 -3.95 9.70 -5.05
N VAL A 289 -4.78 8.65 -5.08
CA VAL A 289 -4.52 7.40 -5.79
C VAL A 289 -5.69 7.11 -6.74
N GLY A 290 -5.39 6.95 -8.02
CA GLY A 290 -6.32 6.42 -9.02
C GLY A 290 -6.29 4.90 -8.98
N ILE A 291 -7.44 4.26 -8.90
CA ILE A 291 -7.59 2.82 -8.82
C ILE A 291 -8.44 2.36 -10.00
N ALA A 292 -7.95 1.37 -10.75
CA ALA A 292 -8.70 0.68 -11.79
C ALA A 292 -8.92 -0.77 -11.38
N VAL A 293 -10.17 -1.25 -11.46
CA VAL A 293 -10.53 -2.64 -11.15
C VAL A 293 -11.34 -3.26 -12.28
N THR A 294 -11.27 -4.58 -12.44
CA THR A 294 -12.22 -5.29 -13.31
C THR A 294 -13.64 -5.05 -12.81
N ASN A 295 -14.57 -4.77 -13.74
CA ASN A 295 -15.94 -4.40 -13.39
C ASN A 295 -16.70 -5.54 -12.68
N ARG A 296 -16.32 -6.79 -12.90
CA ARG A 296 -17.02 -7.97 -12.38
C ARG A 296 -16.42 -8.52 -11.10
N GLU A 297 -15.13 -8.77 -11.08
CA GLU A 297 -14.44 -9.48 -10.00
C GLU A 297 -13.84 -8.54 -8.95
N GLY A 298 -13.64 -7.25 -9.29
CA GLY A 298 -12.97 -6.29 -8.41
C GLY A 298 -11.45 -6.50 -8.33
N LEU A 299 -10.85 -7.21 -9.33
CA LEU A 299 -9.41 -7.39 -9.43
C LEU A 299 -8.74 -6.05 -9.76
N VAL A 300 -7.79 -5.63 -8.97
CA VAL A 300 -7.10 -4.33 -9.14
C VAL A 300 -6.06 -4.45 -10.24
N LEU A 301 -6.20 -3.62 -11.28
CA LEU A 301 -5.29 -3.53 -12.43
C LEU A 301 -4.35 -2.33 -12.33
N ALA A 302 -4.75 -1.27 -11.61
CA ALA A 302 -3.92 -0.11 -11.37
C ALA A 302 -4.16 0.48 -9.98
N ALA A 303 -3.09 1.01 -9.37
CA ALA A 303 -3.10 1.81 -8.16
C ALA A 303 -2.04 2.92 -8.28
N LYS A 304 -2.40 3.98 -9.02
CA LYS A 304 -1.50 5.07 -9.40
C LYS A 304 -1.55 6.20 -8.40
N ALA A 305 -0.44 6.42 -7.67
CA ALA A 305 -0.32 7.58 -6.79
C ALA A 305 0.04 8.84 -7.60
N PHE A 306 -0.61 9.96 -7.29
CA PHE A 306 -0.42 11.25 -7.95
C PHE A 306 0.21 12.26 -6.99
N ALA A 307 1.11 13.07 -7.52
CA ALA A 307 1.62 14.24 -6.81
C ALA A 307 0.55 15.33 -6.77
N GLY A 308 0.42 15.99 -5.62
CA GLY A 308 -0.59 17.03 -5.44
C GLY A 308 -2.02 16.47 -5.34
N ASN A 309 -2.98 17.29 -5.75
CA ASN A 309 -4.40 16.93 -5.81
C ASN A 309 -4.97 17.28 -7.19
N PRO A 310 -4.57 16.55 -8.27
CA PRO A 310 -5.09 16.81 -9.60
C PRO A 310 -6.61 16.56 -9.63
N TYR A 311 -7.30 17.19 -10.59
CA TYR A 311 -8.69 16.89 -10.89
C TYR A 311 -8.86 15.43 -11.33
N ASP A 312 -9.95 14.76 -10.94
CA ASP A 312 -10.12 13.32 -11.18
C ASP A 312 -10.07 12.97 -12.68
N GLY A 313 -10.65 13.80 -13.54
CA GLY A 313 -10.57 13.62 -14.99
C GLY A 313 -9.15 13.56 -15.53
N HIS A 314 -8.21 14.36 -14.99
CA HIS A 314 -6.79 14.36 -15.38
C HIS A 314 -5.99 13.17 -14.85
N THR A 315 -6.58 12.37 -13.96
CA THR A 315 -5.95 11.13 -13.45
C THR A 315 -6.26 9.92 -14.33
N LEU A 316 -7.25 10.04 -15.23
CA LEU A 316 -7.81 8.92 -15.96
C LEU A 316 -6.79 8.27 -16.90
N ALA A 317 -6.15 9.04 -17.78
CA ALA A 317 -5.19 8.55 -18.75
C ALA A 317 -4.05 7.77 -18.07
N ALA A 318 -3.37 8.39 -17.10
CA ALA A 318 -2.24 7.77 -16.40
C ALA A 318 -2.64 6.52 -15.58
N THR A 319 -3.90 6.44 -15.09
CA THR A 319 -4.41 5.24 -14.41
C THR A 319 -4.67 4.11 -15.41
N LEU A 320 -5.21 4.44 -16.60
CA LEU A 320 -5.44 3.47 -17.69
C LEU A 320 -4.12 2.96 -18.30
N ASP A 321 -3.12 3.84 -18.46
CA ASP A 321 -1.79 3.45 -18.92
C ASP A 321 -1.18 2.40 -17.99
N GLN A 322 -1.28 2.61 -16.67
CA GLN A 322 -0.82 1.62 -15.70
C GLN A 322 -1.64 0.33 -15.77
N ALA A 323 -2.98 0.41 -15.90
CA ALA A 323 -3.84 -0.77 -16.01
C ALA A 323 -3.46 -1.60 -17.24
N THR A 324 -3.21 -0.95 -18.38
CA THR A 324 -2.74 -1.59 -19.61
C THR A 324 -1.35 -2.21 -19.45
N ALA A 325 -0.41 -1.49 -18.83
CA ALA A 325 0.94 -1.99 -18.57
C ALA A 325 0.95 -3.20 -17.63
N VAL A 326 0.03 -3.25 -16.66
CA VAL A 326 -0.11 -4.34 -15.67
C VAL A 326 -0.80 -5.56 -16.27
N SER A 327 -1.91 -5.35 -17.00
CA SER A 327 -2.75 -6.44 -17.52
C SER A 327 -2.31 -6.93 -18.92
N GLY A 328 -1.56 -6.13 -19.68
CA GLY A 328 -1.27 -6.36 -21.09
C GLY A 328 -2.46 -6.09 -22.03
N VAL A 329 -3.61 -5.64 -21.51
CA VAL A 329 -4.84 -5.43 -22.27
C VAL A 329 -5.30 -3.99 -22.10
N ALA A 330 -5.53 -3.28 -23.20
CA ALA A 330 -6.15 -1.96 -23.18
C ALA A 330 -7.67 -2.09 -22.93
N PRO A 331 -8.22 -1.44 -21.90
CA PRO A 331 -9.65 -1.54 -21.62
C PRO A 331 -10.51 -0.92 -22.72
N GLU A 332 -11.53 -1.66 -23.18
CA GLU A 332 -12.50 -1.20 -24.18
C GLU A 332 -13.62 -0.36 -23.55
N ARG A 333 -14.03 -0.73 -22.34
CA ARG A 333 -15.14 -0.10 -21.60
C ARG A 333 -14.69 0.36 -20.23
N ILE A 334 -14.81 1.66 -20.00
CA ILE A 334 -14.27 2.34 -18.82
C ILE A 334 -15.43 3.02 -18.11
N TYR A 335 -15.73 2.61 -16.87
CA TYR A 335 -16.82 3.10 -16.04
C TYR A 335 -16.29 4.03 -14.95
N VAL A 336 -16.72 5.29 -14.96
CA VAL A 336 -16.27 6.33 -14.02
C VAL A 336 -17.45 7.03 -13.35
N ASP A 337 -17.20 7.73 -12.26
CA ASP A 337 -18.20 8.53 -11.60
C ASP A 337 -18.42 9.90 -12.29
N LYS A 338 -19.33 10.74 -11.72
CA LYS A 338 -19.60 12.08 -12.25
C LYS A 338 -18.43 13.05 -12.08
N GLY A 339 -17.50 12.77 -11.17
CA GLY A 339 -16.31 13.57 -10.93
C GLY A 339 -15.32 13.59 -12.10
N TYR A 340 -15.46 12.66 -13.05
CA TYR A 340 -14.62 12.59 -14.25
C TYR A 340 -15.17 13.37 -15.46
N ARG A 341 -16.23 14.17 -15.31
CA ARG A 341 -16.77 15.00 -16.41
C ARG A 341 -15.71 15.98 -16.90
N GLY A 342 -15.49 16.05 -18.22
CA GLY A 342 -14.44 16.89 -18.81
C GLY A 342 -13.05 16.27 -18.66
N HIS A 343 -12.95 14.92 -18.61
CA HIS A 343 -11.67 14.22 -18.69
C HIS A 343 -10.95 14.49 -20.01
N ASP A 344 -9.65 14.40 -20.00
CA ASP A 344 -8.73 14.60 -21.13
C ASP A 344 -8.28 13.29 -21.82
N TYR A 345 -8.90 12.16 -21.50
CA TYR A 345 -8.56 10.87 -22.07
C TYR A 345 -8.91 10.79 -23.56
N ALA A 346 -7.88 10.58 -24.40
CA ALA A 346 -7.97 10.49 -25.87
C ALA A 346 -7.72 9.07 -26.41
N GLY A 347 -7.63 8.05 -25.56
CA GLY A 347 -7.41 6.67 -25.97
C GLY A 347 -8.64 6.01 -26.61
N ALA A 348 -8.48 4.80 -27.13
CA ALA A 348 -9.51 4.05 -27.88
C ALA A 348 -10.69 3.55 -27.00
N GLY A 349 -10.49 3.39 -25.69
CA GLY A 349 -11.51 2.88 -24.78
C GLY A 349 -12.68 3.84 -24.60
N ARG A 350 -13.91 3.32 -24.61
CA ARG A 350 -15.12 4.11 -24.41
C ARG A 350 -15.34 4.43 -22.93
N VAL A 351 -15.29 5.71 -22.58
CA VAL A 351 -15.56 6.19 -21.22
C VAL A 351 -17.06 6.40 -21.00
N MET A 352 -17.61 5.77 -19.96
CA MET A 352 -19.01 5.86 -19.56
C MET A 352 -19.13 6.47 -18.17
N ILE A 353 -19.62 7.70 -18.11
CA ILE A 353 -19.76 8.47 -16.88
C ILE A 353 -21.10 8.13 -16.21
N ALA A 354 -21.10 7.96 -14.89
CA ALA A 354 -22.29 7.69 -14.10
C ALA A 354 -23.39 8.76 -14.36
N GLY A 355 -24.62 8.28 -14.59
CA GLY A 355 -25.77 9.12 -14.94
C GLY A 355 -25.96 9.38 -16.45
N SER A 356 -25.07 8.92 -17.33
CA SER A 356 -25.28 8.92 -18.77
C SER A 356 -26.44 7.98 -19.13
N ARG A 357 -27.37 8.44 -20.00
CA ARG A 357 -28.54 7.65 -20.44
C ARG A 357 -28.49 7.31 -21.92
N ARG A 358 -27.88 8.17 -22.75
CA ARG A 358 -27.87 8.04 -24.22
C ARG A 358 -26.78 7.07 -24.69
N GLY A 359 -27.09 6.28 -25.71
CA GLY A 359 -26.10 5.40 -26.38
C GLY A 359 -25.62 4.19 -25.55
N LEU A 360 -26.34 3.80 -24.48
CA LEU A 360 -25.98 2.65 -23.66
C LEU A 360 -26.86 1.44 -23.98
N THR A 361 -26.23 0.28 -24.26
CA THR A 361 -26.91 -1.00 -24.35
C THR A 361 -27.37 -1.47 -22.96
N THR A 362 -28.23 -2.48 -22.89
CA THR A 362 -28.68 -3.09 -21.63
C THR A 362 -27.50 -3.63 -20.82
N THR A 363 -26.52 -4.25 -21.48
CA THR A 363 -25.28 -4.75 -20.84
C THR A 363 -24.47 -3.61 -20.24
N MET A 364 -24.23 -2.53 -21.00
CA MET A 364 -23.49 -1.36 -20.51
C MET A 364 -24.18 -0.69 -19.32
N ARG A 365 -25.51 -0.63 -19.29
CA ARG A 365 -26.27 -0.10 -18.14
C ARG A 365 -26.07 -0.95 -16.89
N ARG A 366 -26.03 -2.30 -17.04
CA ARG A 366 -25.76 -3.23 -15.94
C ARG A 366 -24.31 -3.07 -15.42
N GLU A 367 -23.34 -2.97 -16.32
CA GLU A 367 -21.92 -2.74 -15.99
C GLU A 367 -21.74 -1.38 -15.31
N LEU A 368 -22.39 -0.30 -15.80
CA LEU A 368 -22.37 1.02 -15.18
C LEU A 368 -22.98 1.02 -13.76
N LYS A 369 -24.03 0.24 -13.54
CA LYS A 369 -24.61 0.06 -12.19
C LYS A 369 -23.62 -0.65 -11.25
N ARG A 370 -22.85 -1.62 -11.74
CA ARG A 370 -21.82 -2.32 -10.96
C ARG A 370 -20.61 -1.45 -10.61
N ARG A 371 -20.40 -0.32 -11.29
CA ARG A 371 -19.29 0.61 -10.97
C ARG A 371 -19.18 0.90 -9.48
N SER A 372 -20.29 1.06 -8.77
CA SER A 372 -20.26 1.33 -7.32
C SER A 372 -19.55 0.26 -6.49
N ALA A 373 -19.38 -0.96 -7.00
CA ALA A 373 -18.63 -2.02 -6.32
C ALA A 373 -17.14 -1.66 -6.10
N ILE A 374 -16.58 -0.71 -6.87
CA ILE A 374 -15.21 -0.22 -6.64
C ILE A 374 -15.06 0.42 -5.26
N GLU A 375 -16.12 1.02 -4.71
CA GLU A 375 -16.10 1.63 -3.38
C GLU A 375 -15.83 0.57 -2.29
N ALA A 376 -16.42 -0.63 -2.43
CA ALA A 376 -16.14 -1.76 -1.54
C ALA A 376 -14.69 -2.25 -1.69
N THR A 377 -14.19 -2.37 -2.93
CA THR A 377 -12.78 -2.74 -3.19
C THR A 377 -11.83 -1.74 -2.54
N ILE A 378 -12.05 -0.43 -2.72
CA ILE A 378 -11.27 0.62 -2.07
C ILE A 378 -11.38 0.53 -0.54
N GLY A 379 -12.58 0.24 -0.02
CA GLY A 379 -12.81 -0.01 1.39
C GLY A 379 -11.90 -1.12 1.92
N HIS A 380 -11.91 -2.29 1.29
CA HIS A 380 -11.06 -3.44 1.66
C HIS A 380 -9.57 -3.13 1.50
N MET A 381 -9.16 -2.42 0.45
CA MET A 381 -7.76 -1.99 0.32
C MET A 381 -7.32 -1.08 1.47
N LYS A 382 -8.22 -0.28 2.03
CA LYS A 382 -7.97 0.60 3.17
C LYS A 382 -7.96 -0.17 4.48
N THR A 383 -9.01 -0.91 4.79
CA THR A 383 -9.18 -1.58 6.10
C THR A 383 -8.27 -2.79 6.26
N ASP A 384 -8.10 -3.57 5.18
CA ASP A 384 -7.45 -4.87 5.24
C ASP A 384 -6.09 -4.90 4.51
N GLY A 385 -5.72 -3.81 3.80
CA GLY A 385 -4.56 -3.77 2.89
C GLY A 385 -3.59 -2.63 3.10
N ARG A 386 -3.71 -1.86 4.20
CA ARG A 386 -2.84 -0.72 4.58
C ARG A 386 -2.88 0.49 3.64
N LEU A 387 -3.91 0.64 2.80
CA LEU A 387 -4.03 1.83 1.98
C LEU A 387 -4.47 3.06 2.79
N ASP A 388 -5.07 2.88 3.95
CA ASP A 388 -5.49 3.95 4.87
C ASP A 388 -4.36 4.47 5.76
N ARG A 389 -3.16 3.84 5.73
CA ARG A 389 -2.07 4.11 6.67
C ARG A 389 -0.70 3.99 6.02
N ASN A 390 -0.26 5.03 5.31
CA ASN A 390 1.03 5.04 4.65
C ASN A 390 2.14 5.63 5.54
N PHE A 391 3.11 4.79 5.93
CA PHE A 391 4.32 5.17 6.69
C PHE A 391 5.53 5.43 5.79
N LEU A 392 5.46 5.08 4.50
CA LEU A 392 6.59 5.20 3.58
C LEU A 392 6.83 6.67 3.20
N LEU A 393 8.09 7.04 3.01
CA LEU A 393 8.48 8.42 2.78
C LEU A 393 8.49 8.79 1.29
N GLY A 394 8.11 10.03 1.00
CA GLY A 394 8.16 10.62 -0.33
C GLY A 394 7.09 10.09 -1.29
N GLN A 395 7.03 10.66 -2.48
CA GLN A 395 6.12 10.23 -3.56
C GLN A 395 6.37 8.78 -3.99
N ALA A 396 7.63 8.33 -4.01
CA ALA A 396 7.97 6.94 -4.27
C ALA A 396 7.35 6.00 -3.21
N GLY A 397 7.36 6.40 -1.94
CA GLY A 397 6.70 5.66 -0.87
C GLY A 397 5.18 5.62 -1.04
N ASP A 398 4.56 6.67 -1.58
CA ASP A 398 3.12 6.69 -1.88
C ASP A 398 2.78 5.71 -3.00
N ALA A 399 3.56 5.67 -4.07
CA ALA A 399 3.39 4.73 -5.17
C ALA A 399 3.61 3.27 -4.71
N ILE A 400 4.68 3.02 -3.95
CA ILE A 400 5.00 1.68 -3.40
C ILE A 400 3.86 1.14 -2.55
N ASN A 401 3.33 1.95 -1.61
CA ASN A 401 2.25 1.49 -0.73
C ASN A 401 0.97 1.20 -1.50
N ALA A 402 0.63 2.03 -2.50
CA ALA A 402 -0.54 1.82 -3.35
C ALA A 402 -0.44 0.51 -4.15
N LEU A 403 0.71 0.25 -4.80
CA LEU A 403 0.96 -0.96 -5.59
C LEU A 403 0.90 -2.23 -4.72
N LEU A 404 1.55 -2.20 -3.55
CA LEU A 404 1.55 -3.35 -2.65
C LEU A 404 0.18 -3.62 -2.02
N ALA A 405 -0.59 -2.57 -1.70
CA ALA A 405 -1.96 -2.70 -1.23
C ALA A 405 -2.87 -3.32 -2.30
N ALA A 406 -2.68 -2.94 -3.57
CA ALA A 406 -3.37 -3.51 -4.72
C ALA A 406 -3.03 -5.01 -4.92
N ALA A 407 -1.74 -5.34 -4.93
CA ALA A 407 -1.28 -6.72 -5.06
C ALA A 407 -1.76 -7.60 -3.89
N GLY A 408 -1.72 -7.09 -2.66
CA GLY A 408 -2.25 -7.78 -1.48
C GLY A 408 -3.76 -8.01 -1.57
N HIS A 409 -4.53 -7.04 -2.08
CA HIS A 409 -5.97 -7.21 -2.33
C HIS A 409 -6.23 -8.32 -3.35
N ASN A 410 -5.54 -8.32 -4.49
CA ASN A 410 -5.67 -9.35 -5.50
C ASN A 410 -5.39 -10.75 -4.95
N LEU A 411 -4.31 -10.90 -4.18
CA LEU A 411 -3.99 -12.19 -3.56
C LEU A 411 -5.00 -12.63 -2.50
N ARG A 412 -5.64 -11.71 -1.76
CA ARG A 412 -6.77 -12.05 -0.87
C ARG A 412 -7.94 -12.62 -1.65
N LEU A 413 -8.29 -12.02 -2.80
CA LEU A 413 -9.34 -12.57 -3.68
C LEU A 413 -8.99 -13.98 -4.17
N VAL A 414 -7.76 -14.19 -4.61
CA VAL A 414 -7.28 -15.51 -5.06
C VAL A 414 -7.31 -16.52 -3.91
N LEU A 415 -6.80 -16.17 -2.74
CA LEU A 415 -6.82 -17.07 -1.57
C LEU A 415 -8.25 -17.45 -1.16
N SER A 416 -9.17 -16.50 -1.19
CA SER A 416 -10.59 -16.75 -0.91
C SER A 416 -11.20 -17.70 -1.95
N ALA A 417 -10.89 -17.53 -3.23
CA ALA A 417 -11.33 -18.43 -4.30
C ALA A 417 -10.76 -19.84 -4.13
N LEU A 418 -9.48 -19.98 -3.81
CA LEU A 418 -8.82 -21.26 -3.56
C LEU A 418 -9.41 -21.99 -2.34
N ALA A 419 -9.77 -21.26 -1.28
CA ALA A 419 -10.42 -21.81 -0.10
C ALA A 419 -11.83 -22.32 -0.43
N LEU A 420 -12.64 -21.57 -1.18
CA LEU A 420 -13.97 -21.98 -1.61
C LEU A 420 -13.92 -23.22 -2.51
N TRP A 421 -12.98 -23.29 -3.44
CA TRP A 421 -12.76 -24.47 -4.27
C TRP A 421 -12.52 -25.74 -3.45
N LEU A 422 -11.72 -25.63 -2.40
CA LEU A 422 -11.45 -26.77 -1.50
C LEU A 422 -12.74 -27.25 -0.80
N VAL A 423 -13.54 -26.30 -0.28
CA VAL A 423 -14.83 -26.64 0.37
C VAL A 423 -15.79 -27.31 -0.60
N PHE A 424 -15.93 -26.78 -1.82
CA PHE A 424 -16.79 -27.40 -2.85
C PHE A 424 -16.29 -28.79 -3.28
N PHE A 425 -15.00 -28.98 -3.42
CA PHE A 425 -14.36 -30.23 -3.79
C PHE A 425 -14.58 -31.29 -2.69
N LEU A 426 -14.34 -30.98 -1.44
CA LEU A 426 -14.58 -31.85 -0.30
C LEU A 426 -16.08 -32.19 -0.15
N ALA A 427 -16.97 -31.24 -0.35
CA ALA A 427 -18.40 -31.46 -0.34
C ALA A 427 -18.86 -32.34 -1.51
N ALA A 428 -18.25 -32.26 -2.68
CA ALA A 428 -18.53 -33.15 -3.82
C ALA A 428 -18.07 -34.57 -3.55
N ILE A 429 -16.87 -34.77 -2.98
CA ILE A 429 -16.39 -36.11 -2.56
C ILE A 429 -17.30 -36.69 -1.51
N ALA A 430 -17.66 -35.95 -0.46
CA ALA A 430 -18.57 -36.44 0.57
C ALA A 430 -19.96 -36.88 0.02
N ARG A 431 -20.46 -36.17 -1.02
CA ARG A 431 -21.69 -36.56 -1.70
C ARG A 431 -21.55 -37.83 -2.55
N THR A 432 -20.38 -38.05 -3.16
CA THR A 432 -20.13 -39.28 -3.94
C THR A 432 -19.92 -40.48 -3.03
N THR A 433 -19.23 -40.33 -1.90
CA THR A 433 -19.06 -41.40 -0.91
C THR A 433 -20.42 -41.80 -0.24
N ALA A 434 -21.25 -40.80 0.13
CA ALA A 434 -22.57 -41.04 0.69
C ALA A 434 -23.55 -41.74 -0.28
N LYS A 435 -23.33 -41.60 -1.61
CA LYS A 435 -24.12 -42.35 -2.61
C LYS A 435 -23.66 -43.79 -2.82
N SER A 436 -22.40 -44.12 -2.49
CA SER A 436 -21.88 -45.49 -2.61
C SER A 436 -22.32 -46.40 -1.47
N ASP A 437 -22.73 -45.85 -0.32
CA ASP A 437 -23.18 -46.63 0.85
C ASP A 437 -24.65 -47.02 0.80
N THR A 438 -25.41 -46.66 -0.24
CA THR A 438 -26.77 -47.10 -0.47
C THR A 438 -26.81 -48.29 -1.44
N PHE A 439 -26.14 -49.41 -1.11
CA PHE A 439 -26.50 -50.70 -1.68
C PHE A 439 -27.72 -51.25 -0.93
N PRO A 440 -28.83 -51.57 -1.61
CA PRO A 440 -29.95 -52.21 -0.96
C PRO A 440 -29.59 -53.65 -0.62
N ASN A 441 -29.48 -53.93 0.65
CA ASN A 441 -29.38 -55.31 1.17
C ASN A 441 -30.75 -56.00 0.97
N ARG A 442 -31.04 -56.51 -0.26
CA ARG A 442 -32.14 -57.38 -0.51
C ARG A 442 -31.73 -58.78 -0.06
N LEU A 443 -32.00 -59.10 1.18
CA LEU A 443 -32.22 -60.50 1.61
C LEU A 443 -33.72 -60.80 1.50
N ASP A 444 -34.11 -61.40 0.40
CA ASP A 444 -35.47 -61.99 0.26
C ASP A 444 -35.60 -63.17 1.23
N PRO A 445 -36.59 -63.21 2.10
CA PRO A 445 -36.90 -64.43 2.84
C PRO A 445 -37.55 -65.46 1.93
N LYS A 446 -37.02 -66.70 1.88
CA LYS A 446 -37.61 -67.86 1.19
C LYS A 446 -38.99 -68.16 1.81
N PRO A 447 -40.02 -68.48 0.98
CA PRO A 447 -41.29 -68.93 1.49
C PRO A 447 -41.16 -70.38 1.98
N SER A 448 -41.64 -70.66 3.19
CA SER A 448 -41.89 -71.98 3.72
C SER A 448 -43.14 -72.53 3.05
N MET A 449 -43.04 -73.71 2.40
CA MET A 449 -44.17 -74.51 1.97
C MET A 449 -44.55 -75.55 3.03
N PRO A 450 -45.79 -76.12 2.92
CA PRO A 450 -46.66 -76.61 3.99
C PRO A 450 -46.27 -77.93 4.61
#